data_d4860e8e69244d6951071d2267123831
#
_entry.id   d4860e8e69244d6951071d2267123831
#
_cell.length_a   1.000
_cell.length_b   1.000
_cell.length_c   1.000
_cell.angle_alpha   90.00
_cell.angle_beta   90.00
_cell.angle_gamma   90.00
#
_symmetry.space_group_name_H-M   'P 1'
#
loop_
_entity.id
_entity.type
_entity.pdbx_description
1 polymer ?
#
loop_
_entity_poly.entity_id
_entity_poly.type
_entity_poly.pdbx_seq_one_letter_code
_entity_poly.pdbx_strand_id
1 'polypeptide(L)'
;GQHNSEILNGAKPSKRRITPQTNRTNFSVKNRPLDGIRIIDFGWILSVPHCGAWLGSLGAEVIRVESNARLELMRGGGRIAGDAGPNKSASWNGLNYSKLGVTLNIRNSDAVKLVEELVATSDVVMENFSTGVLDRLGIGYNHLKTIKPDLVMVSGSTMGVTGPDRNSLGFGPNVCSYAGQPFITGYEGGLPQNMGGNWPDYLVGTIMAFSIMSALWHRNKTGQGQYIEVAMAETITSMMPEAFLEYTMNGNLVERIGNHDPNMSPHNVYGTKGDDLWVAIAVRNDDEWRSLCKVIGRPELADDPKFATLIARKSNEQELDRLMSEWCANRRNSEISEMLQAAKSPAGRGMNVL
;
A
#
# COMPACT_ATOMS: atom_id res chain seq x y z
N GLY A 1 -15.31 -3.78 22.98
CA GLY A 1 -15.65 -2.46 23.35
C GLY A 1 -14.90 -1.87 24.54
N GLN A 2 -13.57 -1.89 24.52
CA GLN A 2 -12.77 -1.30 25.61
C GLN A 2 -13.16 0.15 25.94
N HIS A 3 -13.60 0.90 24.93
CA HIS A 3 -13.97 2.31 25.05
C HIS A 3 -15.49 2.57 24.96
N ASN A 4 -16.33 1.53 25.12
CA ASN A 4 -17.80 1.67 25.00
C ASN A 4 -18.37 2.77 25.89
N SER A 5 -18.02 2.80 27.19
CA SER A 5 -18.54 3.79 28.13
C SER A 5 -18.09 5.21 27.81
N GLU A 6 -16.87 5.39 27.37
CA GLU A 6 -16.30 6.70 27.00
C GLU A 6 -16.95 7.25 25.73
N ILE A 7 -17.04 6.40 24.69
CA ILE A 7 -17.51 6.81 23.36
C ILE A 7 -19.05 6.98 23.36
N LEU A 8 -19.78 6.00 23.85
CA LEU A 8 -21.25 5.99 23.77
C LEU A 8 -21.91 6.99 24.74
N ASN A 9 -21.30 7.24 25.90
CA ASN A 9 -21.81 8.26 26.82
C ASN A 9 -21.34 9.69 26.49
N GLY A 10 -20.26 9.84 25.71
CA GLY A 10 -19.71 11.11 25.25
C GLY A 10 -20.29 11.65 23.95
N ALA A 11 -21.23 10.92 23.32
CA ALA A 11 -21.84 11.30 22.01
C ALA A 11 -22.82 12.48 22.11
N LYS A 12 -22.47 13.55 22.84
CA LYS A 12 -23.22 14.82 22.77
C LYS A 12 -22.66 15.67 21.63
N PRO A 13 -23.52 16.27 20.77
CA PRO A 13 -23.05 17.08 19.66
C PRO A 13 -22.28 18.31 20.18
N SER A 14 -20.97 18.25 20.14
CA SER A 14 -20.13 19.42 20.32
C SER A 14 -19.97 20.11 18.97
N LYS A 15 -20.45 21.33 18.83
CA LYS A 15 -20.18 22.19 17.67
C LYS A 15 -18.69 22.56 17.66
N ARG A 16 -17.81 21.65 17.22
CA ARG A 16 -16.41 21.97 16.94
C ARG A 16 -16.33 22.65 15.57
N ARG A 17 -16.29 23.97 15.56
CA ARG A 17 -15.88 24.73 14.39
C ARG A 17 -14.38 24.55 14.21
N ILE A 18 -13.97 24.00 13.09
CA ILE A 18 -12.58 24.04 12.63
C ILE A 18 -12.35 25.48 12.14
N THR A 19 -11.69 26.29 12.94
CA THR A 19 -11.20 27.61 12.50
C THR A 19 -9.88 27.39 11.74
N PRO A 20 -9.72 27.92 10.51
CA PRO A 20 -8.44 27.86 9.82
C PRO A 20 -7.38 28.61 10.63
N GLN A 21 -6.38 27.92 11.15
CA GLN A 21 -5.24 28.56 11.80
C GLN A 21 -4.22 29.01 10.75
N THR A 22 -4.04 30.31 10.61
CA THR A 22 -3.15 30.99 9.66
C THR A 22 -1.77 31.37 10.23
N ASN A 23 -1.27 30.73 11.28
CA ASN A 23 0.11 30.97 11.72
C ASN A 23 0.75 29.70 12.28
N ARG A 24 1.66 29.13 11.49
CA ARG A 24 2.46 27.95 11.82
C ARG A 24 3.87 28.38 12.23
N THR A 25 4.20 28.37 13.51
CA THR A 25 5.61 28.47 13.98
C THR A 25 5.96 27.66 15.22
N ASN A 26 5.09 26.81 15.75
CA ASN A 26 5.49 25.90 16.82
C ASN A 26 4.90 24.51 16.62
N PHE A 27 5.75 23.54 16.27
CA PHE A 27 5.41 22.11 16.32
C PHE A 27 5.27 21.67 17.78
N SER A 28 4.13 21.91 18.38
CA SER A 28 3.76 21.20 19.60
C SER A 28 3.04 19.91 19.21
N VAL A 29 3.20 18.85 20.00
CA VAL A 29 2.50 17.55 19.82
C VAL A 29 0.97 17.70 19.79
N LYS A 30 0.43 18.89 20.11
CA LYS A 30 -0.97 19.26 20.12
C LYS A 30 -1.54 19.74 18.78
N ASN A 31 -0.75 19.89 17.72
CA ASN A 31 -1.19 20.39 16.41
C ASN A 31 -0.88 19.40 15.29
N ARG A 32 -1.39 18.19 15.41
CA ARG A 32 -1.30 17.20 14.32
C ARG A 32 -2.29 17.58 13.19
N PRO A 33 -2.01 17.19 11.95
CA PRO A 33 -2.82 17.60 10.78
C PRO A 33 -4.31 17.29 10.88
N LEU A 34 -4.69 16.20 11.58
CA LEU A 34 -6.07 15.73 11.71
C LEU A 34 -6.63 15.88 13.14
N ASP A 35 -6.00 16.66 14.01
CA ASP A 35 -6.57 16.94 15.33
C ASP A 35 -7.98 17.53 15.21
N GLY A 36 -8.94 16.92 15.89
CA GLY A 36 -10.35 17.32 15.86
C GLY A 36 -11.20 16.62 14.79
N ILE A 37 -10.60 15.81 13.92
CA ILE A 37 -11.32 14.94 12.98
C ILE A 37 -11.70 13.63 13.67
N ARG A 38 -12.96 13.22 13.56
CA ARG A 38 -13.48 11.94 14.07
C ARG A 38 -13.87 11.04 12.92
N ILE A 39 -13.42 9.79 12.97
CA ILE A 39 -13.59 8.77 11.93
C ILE A 39 -14.22 7.51 12.52
N ILE A 40 -15.28 7.00 11.91
CA ILE A 40 -15.85 5.68 12.21
C ILE A 40 -15.23 4.67 11.25
N ASP A 41 -14.61 3.64 11.81
CA ASP A 41 -13.91 2.58 11.09
C ASP A 41 -14.68 1.26 11.19
N PHE A 42 -15.36 0.87 10.11
CA PHE A 42 -15.99 -0.46 9.93
C PHE A 42 -15.07 -1.44 9.16
N GLY A 43 -13.84 -1.04 8.87
CA GLY A 43 -12.94 -1.83 8.02
C GLY A 43 -12.65 -3.24 8.53
N TRP A 44 -12.30 -4.13 7.63
CA TRP A 44 -11.92 -5.51 7.93
C TRP A 44 -10.57 -5.84 7.29
N ILE A 45 -9.86 -6.76 7.87
CA ILE A 45 -8.62 -7.39 7.39
C ILE A 45 -7.48 -6.36 7.30
N LEU A 46 -7.30 -5.66 6.16
CA LEU A 46 -6.07 -4.94 5.90
C LEU A 46 -6.26 -3.49 5.43
N SER A 47 -6.88 -3.25 4.28
CA SER A 47 -6.84 -1.96 3.60
C SER A 47 -7.42 -0.82 4.44
N VAL A 48 -8.66 -0.95 4.91
CA VAL A 48 -9.30 0.08 5.75
C VAL A 48 -8.68 0.15 7.14
N PRO A 49 -8.36 -0.96 7.84
CA PRO A 49 -7.60 -0.89 9.07
C PRO A 49 -6.27 -0.15 8.93
N HIS A 50 -5.51 -0.37 7.86
CA HIS A 50 -4.28 0.35 7.56
C HIS A 50 -4.51 1.85 7.37
N CYS A 51 -5.52 2.22 6.56
CA CYS A 51 -5.95 3.60 6.38
C CYS A 51 -6.24 4.28 7.73
N GLY A 52 -7.05 3.64 8.58
CA GLY A 52 -7.42 4.16 9.90
C GLY A 52 -6.23 4.34 10.84
N ALA A 53 -5.27 3.41 10.82
CA ALA A 53 -4.05 3.52 11.61
C ALA A 53 -3.20 4.73 11.20
N TRP A 54 -3.08 5.00 9.91
CA TRP A 54 -2.38 6.19 9.40
C TRP A 54 -3.08 7.49 9.79
N LEU A 55 -4.40 7.57 9.57
CA LEU A 55 -5.16 8.77 9.92
C LEU A 55 -5.14 9.03 11.44
N GLY A 56 -5.20 7.97 12.26
CA GLY A 56 -5.03 8.06 13.70
C GLY A 56 -3.65 8.57 14.12
N SER A 57 -2.58 8.14 13.45
CA SER A 57 -1.23 8.65 13.68
C SER A 57 -1.09 10.13 13.33
N LEU A 58 -1.86 10.60 12.34
CA LEU A 58 -1.93 12.01 11.96
C LEU A 58 -2.84 12.86 12.87
N GLY A 59 -3.48 12.27 13.89
CA GLY A 59 -4.23 12.97 14.89
C GLY A 59 -5.73 12.77 14.88
N ALA A 60 -6.28 12.04 13.92
CA ALA A 60 -7.71 11.74 13.91
C ALA A 60 -8.10 10.83 15.11
N GLU A 61 -9.28 11.06 15.65
CA GLU A 61 -9.93 10.15 16.59
C GLU A 61 -10.61 9.04 15.80
N VAL A 62 -9.97 7.88 15.69
CA VAL A 62 -10.50 6.75 14.92
C VAL A 62 -11.22 5.79 15.84
N ILE A 63 -12.53 5.62 15.64
CA ILE A 63 -13.41 4.73 16.41
C ILE A 63 -13.63 3.46 15.60
N ARG A 64 -12.98 2.40 16.00
CA ARG A 64 -13.09 1.07 15.40
C ARG A 64 -14.34 0.36 15.93
N VAL A 65 -15.28 0.05 15.04
CA VAL A 65 -16.50 -0.70 15.37
C VAL A 65 -16.30 -2.18 15.07
N GLU A 66 -16.53 -3.02 16.08
CA GLU A 66 -16.42 -4.48 16.00
C GLU A 66 -17.62 -5.16 16.65
N SER A 67 -17.71 -6.48 16.51
CA SER A 67 -18.74 -7.27 17.19
C SER A 67 -18.17 -8.58 17.70
N ASN A 68 -18.53 -8.95 18.94
CA ASN A 68 -18.23 -10.27 19.49
C ASN A 68 -19.01 -11.39 18.80
N ALA A 69 -20.12 -11.08 18.12
CA ALA A 69 -20.90 -12.07 17.36
C ALA A 69 -20.14 -12.56 16.12
N ARG A 70 -19.22 -11.76 15.59
CA ARG A 70 -18.32 -12.11 14.50
C ARG A 70 -17.01 -11.34 14.68
N LEU A 71 -16.01 -12.00 15.25
CA LEU A 71 -14.68 -11.42 15.37
C LEU A 71 -14.03 -11.26 14.01
N GLU A 72 -13.26 -10.21 13.88
CA GLU A 72 -12.48 -9.91 12.69
C GLU A 72 -11.38 -10.96 12.50
N LEU A 73 -11.16 -11.40 11.23
CA LEU A 73 -10.28 -12.53 10.90
C LEU A 73 -8.84 -12.35 11.40
N MET A 74 -8.30 -11.13 11.32
CA MET A 74 -6.92 -10.85 11.73
C MET A 74 -6.71 -10.98 13.25
N ARG A 75 -7.78 -10.98 14.06
CA ARG A 75 -7.66 -11.25 15.49
C ARG A 75 -7.30 -12.71 15.80
N GLY A 76 -7.67 -13.64 14.90
CA GLY A 76 -7.35 -15.07 15.01
C GLY A 76 -6.18 -15.50 14.12
N GLY A 77 -5.67 -14.62 13.26
CA GLY A 77 -4.65 -14.93 12.27
C GLY A 77 -3.28 -14.34 12.58
N GLY A 78 -2.26 -14.82 11.85
CA GLY A 78 -0.90 -14.31 11.95
C GLY A 78 -0.12 -14.83 13.16
N ARG A 79 1.00 -14.15 13.48
CA ARG A 79 1.81 -14.48 14.67
C ARG A 79 1.09 -14.07 15.93
N ILE A 80 0.90 -15.02 16.83
CA ILE A 80 0.29 -14.82 18.13
C ILE A 80 1.41 -14.75 19.17
N ALA A 81 1.42 -13.70 19.99
CA ALA A 81 2.37 -13.54 21.07
C ALA A 81 1.84 -14.21 22.36
N GLY A 82 2.57 -15.20 22.85
CA GLY A 82 2.20 -15.95 24.07
C GLY A 82 0.95 -16.82 23.87
N ASP A 83 0.09 -16.88 24.91
CA ASP A 83 -1.16 -17.66 24.85
C ASP A 83 -2.13 -17.11 23.80
N ALA A 84 -2.89 -18.02 23.18
CA ALA A 84 -3.89 -17.65 22.18
C ALA A 84 -4.97 -16.71 22.77
N GLY A 85 -5.37 -15.71 22.00
CA GLY A 85 -6.42 -14.77 22.39
C GLY A 85 -6.63 -13.66 21.35
N PRO A 86 -7.83 -13.06 21.31
CA PRO A 86 -8.22 -12.12 20.26
C PRO A 86 -7.40 -10.82 20.24
N ASN A 87 -6.65 -10.53 21.30
CA ASN A 87 -5.82 -9.32 21.42
C ASN A 87 -4.32 -9.58 21.21
N LYS A 88 -3.92 -10.81 20.85
CA LYS A 88 -2.51 -11.22 20.79
C LYS A 88 -1.99 -11.40 19.35
N SER A 89 -2.80 -11.16 18.36
CA SER A 89 -2.38 -11.19 16.95
C SER A 89 -1.48 -9.99 16.65
N ALA A 90 -0.25 -10.25 16.20
CA ALA A 90 0.69 -9.21 15.75
C ALA A 90 0.13 -8.44 14.55
N SER A 91 -0.51 -9.15 13.61
CA SER A 91 -1.14 -8.54 12.44
C SER A 91 -2.28 -7.60 12.82
N TRP A 92 -3.15 -8.02 13.74
CA TRP A 92 -4.20 -7.13 14.26
C TRP A 92 -3.62 -5.88 14.93
N ASN A 93 -2.67 -6.05 15.85
CA ASN A 93 -2.09 -4.94 16.59
C ASN A 93 -1.33 -3.97 15.67
N GLY A 94 -0.63 -4.50 14.65
CA GLY A 94 0.09 -3.73 13.66
C GLY A 94 -0.80 -2.91 12.70
N LEU A 95 -2.10 -3.22 12.61
CA LEU A 95 -3.06 -2.54 11.72
C LEU A 95 -4.07 -1.67 12.46
N ASN A 96 -4.14 -1.78 13.79
CA ASN A 96 -5.19 -1.11 14.57
C ASN A 96 -4.63 -0.24 15.70
N TYR A 97 -3.35 0.14 15.64
CA TYR A 97 -2.79 1.14 16.56
C TYR A 97 -3.45 2.52 16.36
N SER A 98 -3.38 3.36 17.37
CA SER A 98 -3.98 4.71 17.39
C SER A 98 -5.49 4.75 17.17
N LYS A 99 -6.22 3.69 17.56
CA LYS A 99 -7.68 3.60 17.45
C LYS A 99 -8.33 3.33 18.81
N LEU A 100 -9.55 3.81 18.93
CA LEU A 100 -10.46 3.49 20.05
C LEU A 100 -11.39 2.36 19.62
N GLY A 101 -11.55 1.33 20.44
CA GLY A 101 -12.40 0.17 20.11
C GLY A 101 -13.78 0.23 20.78
N VAL A 102 -14.84 0.14 19.97
CA VAL A 102 -16.23 0.01 20.43
C VAL A 102 -16.84 -1.30 19.92
N THR A 103 -17.64 -1.96 20.76
CA THR A 103 -18.32 -3.20 20.36
C THR A 103 -19.80 -2.93 20.11
N LEU A 104 -20.22 -3.05 18.85
CA LEU A 104 -21.61 -2.91 18.40
C LEU A 104 -21.92 -4.02 17.40
N ASN A 105 -23.04 -4.71 17.61
CA ASN A 105 -23.57 -5.64 16.60
C ASN A 105 -24.50 -4.89 15.65
N ILE A 106 -23.98 -4.36 14.55
CA ILE A 106 -24.73 -3.57 13.55
C ILE A 106 -25.84 -4.33 12.82
N ARG A 107 -26.07 -5.60 13.12
CA ARG A 107 -27.28 -6.34 12.70
C ARG A 107 -28.48 -6.09 13.62
N ASN A 108 -28.26 -5.47 14.77
CA ASN A 108 -29.30 -5.11 15.72
C ASN A 108 -29.72 -3.64 15.47
N SER A 109 -31.02 -3.40 15.40
CA SER A 109 -31.58 -2.06 15.14
C SER A 109 -31.17 -1.01 16.20
N ASP A 110 -31.01 -1.42 17.47
CA ASP A 110 -30.56 -0.49 18.50
C ASP A 110 -29.09 -0.11 18.34
N ALA A 111 -28.27 -1.05 17.87
CA ALA A 111 -26.86 -0.73 17.52
C ALA A 111 -26.78 0.18 16.29
N VAL A 112 -27.71 0.06 15.32
CA VAL A 112 -27.80 0.97 14.18
C VAL A 112 -28.08 2.40 14.64
N LYS A 113 -29.03 2.61 15.57
CA LYS A 113 -29.31 3.92 16.16
C LYS A 113 -28.06 4.54 16.84
N LEU A 114 -27.29 3.71 17.58
CA LEU A 114 -26.03 4.17 18.17
C LEU A 114 -24.98 4.55 17.11
N VAL A 115 -24.94 3.85 15.99
CA VAL A 115 -24.08 4.23 14.86
C VAL A 115 -24.53 5.57 14.28
N GLU A 116 -25.83 5.78 14.10
CA GLU A 116 -26.37 7.06 13.61
C GLU A 116 -26.01 8.24 14.54
N GLU A 117 -26.09 8.05 15.86
CA GLU A 117 -25.67 9.04 16.84
C GLU A 117 -24.15 9.32 16.76
N LEU A 118 -23.34 8.30 16.56
CA LEU A 118 -21.90 8.44 16.35
C LEU A 118 -21.61 9.19 15.04
N VAL A 119 -22.30 8.87 13.96
CA VAL A 119 -22.15 9.54 12.65
C VAL A 119 -22.51 11.02 12.74
N ALA A 120 -23.57 11.39 13.49
CA ALA A 120 -23.97 12.79 13.68
C ALA A 120 -22.83 13.65 14.27
N THR A 121 -21.90 13.04 15.00
CA THR A 121 -20.75 13.71 15.62
C THR A 121 -19.41 13.42 14.93
N SER A 122 -19.43 12.72 13.80
CA SER A 122 -18.22 12.30 13.09
C SER A 122 -18.06 13.03 11.76
N ASP A 123 -16.84 12.99 11.24
CA ASP A 123 -16.47 13.65 9.99
C ASP A 123 -16.38 12.66 8.84
N VAL A 124 -15.97 11.41 9.14
CA VAL A 124 -15.68 10.38 8.15
C VAL A 124 -16.27 9.05 8.60
N VAL A 125 -16.78 8.30 7.63
CA VAL A 125 -17.07 6.85 7.74
C VAL A 125 -16.24 6.11 6.72
N MET A 126 -15.59 5.01 7.12
CA MET A 126 -14.81 4.18 6.20
C MET A 126 -15.13 2.69 6.39
N GLU A 127 -15.20 1.96 5.26
CA GLU A 127 -15.55 0.54 5.23
C GLU A 127 -14.93 -0.17 4.01
N ASN A 128 -14.87 -1.51 4.04
CA ASN A 128 -14.48 -2.35 2.91
C ASN A 128 -15.29 -3.66 2.87
N PHE A 129 -16.57 -3.57 3.14
CA PHE A 129 -17.48 -4.69 2.95
C PHE A 129 -17.80 -4.89 1.46
N SER A 130 -18.43 -6.03 1.17
CA SER A 130 -18.97 -6.26 -0.17
C SER A 130 -20.03 -5.21 -0.51
N THR A 131 -20.13 -4.87 -1.79
CA THR A 131 -21.02 -3.85 -2.32
C THR A 131 -22.44 -3.96 -1.75
N GLY A 132 -22.97 -2.85 -1.24
CA GLY A 132 -24.33 -2.72 -0.71
C GLY A 132 -24.56 -3.36 0.66
N VAL A 133 -23.51 -3.80 1.38
CA VAL A 133 -23.69 -4.36 2.74
C VAL A 133 -24.19 -3.29 3.71
N LEU A 134 -23.59 -2.11 3.73
CA LEU A 134 -24.03 -1.03 4.62
C LEU A 134 -25.42 -0.50 4.25
N ASP A 135 -25.77 -0.48 2.97
CA ASP A 135 -27.14 -0.11 2.54
C ASP A 135 -28.17 -1.09 3.08
N ARG A 136 -27.90 -2.41 2.97
CA ARG A 136 -28.79 -3.45 3.54
C ARG A 136 -28.89 -3.42 5.06
N LEU A 137 -27.89 -2.86 5.74
CA LEU A 137 -27.89 -2.67 7.19
C LEU A 137 -28.52 -1.34 7.62
N GLY A 138 -28.96 -0.49 6.65
CA GLY A 138 -29.59 0.79 6.93
C GLY A 138 -28.60 1.92 7.27
N ILE A 139 -27.29 1.70 7.08
CA ILE A 139 -26.23 2.67 7.35
C ILE A 139 -25.39 2.97 6.10
N GLY A 140 -25.99 2.90 4.91
CA GLY A 140 -25.36 3.31 3.65
C GLY A 140 -25.24 4.84 3.53
N TYR A 141 -24.40 5.30 2.60
CA TYR A 141 -24.10 6.73 2.43
C TYR A 141 -25.34 7.62 2.27
N ASN A 142 -26.29 7.21 1.44
CA ASN A 142 -27.50 8.01 1.17
C ASN A 142 -28.34 8.26 2.44
N HIS A 143 -28.42 7.26 3.33
CA HIS A 143 -29.08 7.41 4.62
C HIS A 143 -28.23 8.27 5.57
N LEU A 144 -26.94 7.96 5.75
CA LEU A 144 -26.06 8.67 6.69
C LEU A 144 -25.89 10.16 6.32
N LYS A 145 -25.94 10.48 5.02
CA LYS A 145 -25.91 11.88 4.54
C LYS A 145 -27.12 12.69 4.99
N THR A 146 -28.27 12.07 5.27
CA THR A 146 -29.43 12.79 5.83
C THR A 146 -29.21 13.19 7.28
N ILE A 147 -28.37 12.45 8.02
CA ILE A 147 -28.01 12.72 9.41
C ILE A 147 -26.86 13.72 9.49
N LYS A 148 -25.87 13.56 8.62
CA LYS A 148 -24.67 14.40 8.54
C LYS A 148 -24.44 14.85 7.09
N PRO A 149 -25.03 16.01 6.66
CA PRO A 149 -25.01 16.45 5.25
C PRO A 149 -23.60 16.67 4.66
N ASP A 150 -22.63 17.01 5.48
CA ASP A 150 -21.22 17.22 5.11
C ASP A 150 -20.34 15.99 5.38
N LEU A 151 -20.95 14.80 5.53
CA LEU A 151 -20.24 13.55 5.75
C LEU A 151 -19.32 13.20 4.58
N VAL A 152 -18.09 12.82 4.88
CA VAL A 152 -17.20 12.11 3.95
C VAL A 152 -17.33 10.61 4.22
N MET A 153 -17.67 9.82 3.21
CA MET A 153 -17.68 8.37 3.34
C MET A 153 -16.81 7.73 2.27
N VAL A 154 -15.97 6.78 2.66
CA VAL A 154 -15.12 6.03 1.73
C VAL A 154 -15.41 4.53 1.82
N SER A 155 -15.61 3.93 0.67
CA SER A 155 -15.78 2.48 0.48
C SER A 155 -14.59 1.91 -0.28
N GLY A 156 -13.91 0.92 0.30
CA GLY A 156 -12.85 0.16 -0.34
C GLY A 156 -13.38 -1.20 -0.78
N SER A 157 -13.54 -1.40 -2.08
CA SER A 157 -14.03 -2.67 -2.62
C SER A 157 -12.98 -3.35 -3.52
N THR A 158 -13.19 -4.61 -3.84
CA THR A 158 -12.27 -5.33 -4.75
C THR A 158 -12.36 -4.83 -6.18
N MET A 159 -13.58 -4.73 -6.73
CA MET A 159 -13.84 -4.40 -8.15
C MET A 159 -14.63 -3.10 -8.35
N GLY A 160 -14.82 -2.32 -7.30
CA GLY A 160 -15.70 -1.17 -7.33
C GLY A 160 -17.13 -1.48 -6.87
N VAL A 161 -17.93 -0.43 -6.65
CA VAL A 161 -19.34 -0.54 -6.26
C VAL A 161 -20.28 -0.45 -7.47
N THR A 162 -19.75 -0.16 -8.64
CA THR A 162 -20.43 -0.11 -9.94
C THR A 162 -19.82 -1.12 -10.91
N GLY A 163 -20.37 -1.23 -12.12
CA GLY A 163 -19.85 -2.13 -13.14
C GLY A 163 -20.31 -3.59 -13.03
N PRO A 164 -19.93 -4.43 -14.02
CA PRO A 164 -20.40 -5.82 -14.09
C PRO A 164 -19.86 -6.69 -12.96
N ASP A 165 -18.62 -6.46 -12.52
CA ASP A 165 -17.91 -7.28 -11.53
C ASP A 165 -18.03 -6.78 -10.09
N ARG A 166 -18.88 -5.77 -9.81
CA ARG A 166 -19.03 -5.16 -8.49
C ARG A 166 -19.35 -6.12 -7.34
N ASN A 167 -19.87 -7.31 -7.65
CA ASN A 167 -20.23 -8.33 -6.67
C ASN A 167 -19.11 -9.38 -6.48
N SER A 168 -18.01 -9.28 -7.24
CA SER A 168 -16.90 -10.21 -7.14
C SER A 168 -16.15 -10.00 -5.84
N LEU A 169 -15.88 -11.12 -5.16
CA LEU A 169 -15.12 -11.15 -3.90
C LEU A 169 -13.67 -11.51 -4.19
N GLY A 170 -12.76 -10.90 -3.43
CA GLY A 170 -11.34 -11.21 -3.56
C GLY A 170 -10.53 -10.63 -2.43
N PHE A 171 -9.29 -11.10 -2.34
CA PHE A 171 -8.23 -10.53 -1.52
C PHE A 171 -7.12 -10.03 -2.45
N GLY A 172 -6.18 -9.27 -1.93
CA GLY A 172 -5.09 -8.69 -2.70
C GLY A 172 -4.51 -9.60 -3.79
N PRO A 173 -4.07 -10.84 -3.50
CA PRO A 173 -3.51 -11.74 -4.52
C PRO A 173 -4.46 -12.11 -5.66
N ASN A 174 -5.75 -12.30 -5.38
CA ASN A 174 -6.75 -12.60 -6.41
C ASN A 174 -6.97 -11.39 -7.33
N VAL A 175 -7.03 -10.20 -6.73
CA VAL A 175 -7.25 -8.96 -7.48
C VAL A 175 -6.00 -8.59 -8.28
N CYS A 176 -4.78 -8.86 -7.79
CA CYS A 176 -3.56 -8.78 -8.59
C CYS A 176 -3.63 -9.63 -9.85
N SER A 177 -4.10 -10.88 -9.71
CA SER A 177 -4.23 -11.80 -10.84
C SER A 177 -5.27 -11.32 -11.84
N TYR A 178 -6.38 -10.76 -11.36
CA TYR A 178 -7.40 -10.14 -12.22
C TYR A 178 -6.85 -8.93 -12.99
N ALA A 179 -6.09 -8.07 -12.33
CA ALA A 179 -5.48 -6.88 -12.93
C ALA A 179 -4.29 -7.21 -13.88
N GLY A 180 -3.82 -8.47 -13.92
CA GLY A 180 -2.72 -8.88 -14.79
C GLY A 180 -1.32 -8.68 -14.22
N GLN A 181 -1.16 -8.16 -12.99
CA GLN A 181 0.14 -7.87 -12.41
C GLN A 181 1.08 -9.10 -12.39
N PRO A 182 0.66 -10.32 -12.01
CA PRO A 182 1.55 -11.48 -12.04
C PRO A 182 2.04 -11.85 -13.44
N PHE A 183 1.30 -11.48 -14.49
CA PHE A 183 1.71 -11.74 -15.87
C PHE A 183 3.02 -11.03 -16.23
N ILE A 184 3.18 -9.79 -15.78
CA ILE A 184 4.39 -8.99 -16.04
C ILE A 184 5.48 -9.18 -14.98
N THR A 185 5.26 -10.01 -13.96
CA THR A 185 6.20 -10.23 -12.85
C THR A 185 6.75 -11.64 -12.88
N GLY A 186 8.06 -11.78 -12.77
CA GLY A 186 8.77 -13.05 -12.78
C GLY A 186 9.96 -13.06 -13.73
N TYR A 187 10.61 -14.20 -13.85
CA TYR A 187 11.76 -14.39 -14.73
C TYR A 187 11.34 -14.72 -16.15
N GLU A 188 12.18 -14.34 -17.12
CA GLU A 188 12.00 -14.65 -18.54
C GLU A 188 11.78 -16.15 -18.76
N GLY A 189 10.77 -16.51 -19.54
CA GLY A 189 10.39 -17.93 -19.77
C GLY A 189 9.79 -18.65 -18.56
N GLY A 190 9.74 -18.02 -17.40
CA GLY A 190 9.19 -18.60 -16.16
C GLY A 190 7.67 -18.43 -16.02
N LEU A 191 7.13 -18.96 -14.92
CA LEU A 191 5.72 -18.80 -14.57
C LEU A 191 5.42 -17.38 -14.04
N PRO A 192 4.17 -16.87 -14.21
CA PRO A 192 3.72 -15.65 -13.55
C PRO A 192 3.90 -15.72 -12.04
N GLN A 193 4.39 -14.65 -11.44
CA GLN A 193 4.65 -14.58 -10.00
C GLN A 193 3.96 -13.40 -9.36
N ASN A 194 3.33 -13.62 -8.20
CA ASN A 194 2.91 -12.52 -7.35
C ASN A 194 4.12 -11.89 -6.65
N MET A 195 4.10 -10.58 -6.47
CA MET A 195 5.14 -9.84 -5.74
C MET A 195 5.21 -10.19 -4.25
N GLY A 196 4.40 -11.15 -3.80
CA GLY A 196 4.32 -11.59 -2.41
C GLY A 196 3.53 -10.64 -1.50
N GLY A 197 3.13 -11.17 -0.32
CA GLY A 197 2.44 -10.39 0.69
C GLY A 197 1.08 -9.81 0.25
N ASN A 198 0.58 -8.91 1.08
CA ASN A 198 -0.70 -8.21 0.85
C ASN A 198 -0.47 -6.75 0.46
N TRP A 199 0.56 -6.47 -0.36
CA TRP A 199 0.91 -5.12 -0.79
C TRP A 199 -0.26 -4.33 -1.40
N PRO A 200 -1.20 -4.95 -2.17
CA PRO A 200 -2.32 -4.23 -2.74
C PRO A 200 -3.23 -3.61 -1.68
N ASP A 201 -3.47 -4.33 -0.61
CA ASP A 201 -4.27 -3.84 0.50
C ASP A 201 -3.66 -2.61 1.17
N TYR A 202 -2.32 -2.61 1.36
CA TYR A 202 -1.60 -1.45 1.91
C TYR A 202 -1.65 -0.26 0.97
N LEU A 203 -1.50 -0.49 -0.34
CA LEU A 203 -1.61 0.55 -1.35
C LEU A 203 -3.01 1.17 -1.36
N VAL A 204 -4.05 0.32 -1.41
CA VAL A 204 -5.46 0.77 -1.34
C VAL A 204 -5.71 1.58 -0.07
N GLY A 205 -5.27 1.11 1.09
CA GLY A 205 -5.40 1.83 2.35
C GLY A 205 -4.71 3.20 2.33
N THR A 206 -3.56 3.31 1.65
CA THR A 206 -2.84 4.58 1.47
C THR A 206 -3.61 5.54 0.54
N ILE A 207 -4.13 5.03 -0.58
CA ILE A 207 -4.97 5.81 -1.51
C ILE A 207 -6.25 6.29 -0.81
N MET A 208 -6.89 5.43 -0.01
CA MET A 208 -8.06 5.81 0.78
C MET A 208 -7.73 6.94 1.76
N ALA A 209 -6.60 6.87 2.46
CA ALA A 209 -6.17 7.92 3.38
C ALA A 209 -5.94 9.25 2.65
N PHE A 210 -5.28 9.24 1.49
CA PHE A 210 -5.10 10.41 0.65
C PHE A 210 -6.45 11.00 0.17
N SER A 211 -7.36 10.14 -0.28
CA SER A 211 -8.69 10.54 -0.75
C SER A 211 -9.53 11.16 0.37
N ILE A 212 -9.50 10.59 1.57
CA ILE A 212 -10.16 11.16 2.75
C ILE A 212 -9.61 12.56 3.07
N MET A 213 -8.29 12.72 3.10
CA MET A 213 -7.67 14.04 3.38
C MET A 213 -8.04 15.06 2.31
N SER A 214 -8.08 14.65 1.04
CA SER A 214 -8.50 15.50 -0.08
C SER A 214 -9.96 15.93 0.04
N ALA A 215 -10.85 14.99 0.40
CA ALA A 215 -12.28 15.28 0.61
C ALA A 215 -12.52 16.17 1.84
N LEU A 216 -11.78 15.98 2.92
CA LEU A 216 -11.83 16.86 4.10
C LEU A 216 -11.37 18.26 3.75
N TRP A 217 -10.32 18.41 2.95
CA TRP A 217 -9.86 19.71 2.47
C TRP A 217 -10.92 20.40 1.58
N HIS A 218 -11.55 19.64 0.65
CA HIS A 218 -12.66 20.14 -0.16
C HIS A 218 -13.84 20.57 0.72
N ARG A 219 -14.26 19.72 1.67
CA ARG A 219 -15.33 20.01 2.62
C ARG A 219 -15.07 21.30 3.41
N ASN A 220 -13.84 21.50 3.88
CA ASN A 220 -13.47 22.70 4.62
C ASN A 220 -13.62 23.99 3.80
N LYS A 221 -13.55 23.91 2.46
CA LYS A 221 -13.73 25.04 1.56
C LYS A 221 -15.18 25.26 1.11
N THR A 222 -15.90 24.18 0.92
CA THR A 222 -17.22 24.19 0.26
C THR A 222 -18.38 23.92 1.21
N GLY A 223 -18.11 23.32 2.37
CA GLY A 223 -19.12 22.77 3.27
C GLY A 223 -19.75 21.45 2.79
N GLN A 224 -19.28 20.87 1.68
CA GLN A 224 -19.87 19.69 1.08
C GLN A 224 -19.07 18.42 1.40
N GLY A 225 -19.77 17.38 1.91
CA GLY A 225 -19.25 16.04 2.03
C GLY A 225 -19.22 15.31 0.69
N GLN A 226 -18.57 14.13 0.66
CA GLN A 226 -18.42 13.31 -0.53
C GLN A 226 -18.52 11.82 -0.21
N TYR A 227 -19.06 11.04 -1.16
CA TYR A 227 -18.87 9.60 -1.21
C TYR A 227 -17.69 9.29 -2.12
N ILE A 228 -16.78 8.48 -1.64
CA ILE A 228 -15.56 8.09 -2.32
C ILE A 228 -15.54 6.57 -2.47
N GLU A 229 -15.35 6.11 -3.67
CA GLU A 229 -15.11 4.71 -3.99
C GLU A 229 -13.65 4.51 -4.35
N VAL A 230 -13.03 3.49 -3.77
CA VAL A 230 -11.66 3.05 -4.13
C VAL A 230 -11.69 1.58 -4.47
N ALA A 231 -11.61 1.25 -5.75
CA ALA A 231 -11.53 -0.12 -6.22
C ALA A 231 -10.08 -0.62 -6.16
N MET A 232 -9.86 -1.80 -5.58
CA MET A 232 -8.53 -2.41 -5.50
C MET A 232 -7.99 -2.74 -6.91
N ALA A 233 -8.83 -3.28 -7.79
CA ALA A 233 -8.45 -3.60 -9.17
C ALA A 233 -7.96 -2.36 -9.93
N GLU A 234 -8.67 -1.24 -9.84
CA GLU A 234 -8.28 0.03 -10.48
C GLU A 234 -6.98 0.57 -9.87
N THR A 235 -6.85 0.48 -8.55
CA THR A 235 -5.64 0.89 -7.84
C THR A 235 -4.41 0.10 -8.30
N ILE A 236 -4.52 -1.23 -8.42
CA ILE A 236 -3.43 -2.08 -8.91
C ILE A 236 -3.13 -1.75 -10.38
N THR A 237 -4.15 -1.62 -11.22
CA THR A 237 -4.02 -1.29 -12.64
C THR A 237 -3.29 0.03 -12.83
N SER A 238 -3.56 1.04 -12.00
CA SER A 238 -2.90 2.35 -12.04
C SER A 238 -1.39 2.30 -11.73
N MET A 239 -0.90 1.20 -11.15
CA MET A 239 0.52 0.99 -10.89
C MET A 239 1.29 0.34 -12.05
N MET A 240 0.61 0.06 -13.16
CA MET A 240 1.19 -0.58 -14.34
C MET A 240 0.96 0.26 -15.61
N PRO A 241 1.12 1.60 -15.58
CA PRO A 241 0.78 2.46 -16.71
C PRO A 241 1.61 2.13 -17.95
N GLU A 242 2.90 1.76 -17.78
CA GLU A 242 3.79 1.44 -18.87
C GLU A 242 3.30 0.23 -19.68
N ALA A 243 2.80 -0.81 -19.00
CA ALA A 243 2.29 -2.00 -19.67
C ALA A 243 1.03 -1.70 -20.48
N PHE A 244 0.13 -0.86 -19.97
CA PHE A 244 -1.06 -0.43 -20.69
C PHE A 244 -0.73 0.49 -21.86
N LEU A 245 0.21 1.42 -21.67
CA LEU A 245 0.65 2.32 -22.75
C LEU A 245 1.37 1.55 -23.86
N GLU A 246 2.22 0.59 -23.51
CA GLU A 246 2.92 -0.24 -24.51
C GLU A 246 1.93 -1.02 -25.36
N TYR A 247 0.89 -1.59 -24.75
CA TYR A 247 -0.14 -2.27 -25.51
C TYR A 247 -1.00 -1.32 -26.37
N THR A 248 -1.45 -0.19 -25.80
CA THR A 248 -2.38 0.70 -26.49
C THR A 248 -1.71 1.55 -27.57
N MET A 249 -0.43 1.88 -27.44
CA MET A 249 0.32 2.70 -28.39
C MET A 249 1.05 1.86 -29.44
N ASN A 250 1.63 0.73 -29.03
CA ASN A 250 2.54 -0.06 -29.86
C ASN A 250 1.98 -1.46 -30.21
N GLY A 251 0.91 -1.90 -29.55
CA GLY A 251 0.33 -3.24 -29.73
C GLY A 251 1.13 -4.37 -29.09
N ASN A 252 2.16 -4.06 -28.30
CA ASN A 252 3.05 -5.03 -27.69
C ASN A 252 2.55 -5.45 -26.31
N LEU A 253 2.62 -6.74 -26.01
CA LEU A 253 2.43 -7.24 -24.66
C LEU A 253 3.76 -7.18 -23.90
N VAL A 254 3.75 -6.50 -22.75
CA VAL A 254 4.90 -6.52 -21.84
C VAL A 254 5.01 -7.89 -21.20
N GLU A 255 6.18 -8.51 -21.33
CA GLU A 255 6.47 -9.81 -20.75
C GLU A 255 7.35 -9.69 -19.49
N ARG A 256 7.56 -10.83 -18.83
CA ARG A 256 8.44 -10.92 -17.65
C ARG A 256 9.90 -10.84 -18.08
N ILE A 257 10.64 -9.93 -17.47
CA ILE A 257 12.05 -9.68 -17.73
C ILE A 257 12.95 -9.90 -16.51
N GLY A 258 12.41 -10.51 -15.44
CA GLY A 258 13.15 -10.72 -14.20
C GLY A 258 13.60 -9.42 -13.56
N ASN A 259 14.90 -9.34 -13.28
CA ASN A 259 15.53 -8.15 -12.71
C ASN A 259 16.12 -7.21 -13.78
N HIS A 260 15.93 -7.50 -15.06
CA HIS A 260 16.41 -6.65 -16.14
C HIS A 260 15.59 -5.34 -16.21
N ASP A 261 16.19 -4.32 -16.79
CA ASP A 261 15.56 -3.02 -17.04
C ASP A 261 15.67 -2.68 -18.54
N PRO A 262 14.62 -2.14 -19.19
CA PRO A 262 14.68 -1.79 -20.61
C PRO A 262 15.75 -0.77 -20.97
N ASN A 263 16.10 0.12 -20.03
CA ASN A 263 16.96 1.28 -20.25
C ASN A 263 18.29 1.23 -19.50
N MET A 264 18.60 0.10 -18.81
CA MET A 264 19.84 -0.09 -18.05
C MET A 264 20.45 -1.45 -18.33
N SER A 265 21.78 -1.51 -18.42
CA SER A 265 22.51 -2.79 -18.53
C SER A 265 24.00 -2.61 -18.19
N PRO A 266 24.58 -3.48 -17.30
CA PRO A 266 23.88 -4.52 -16.57
C PRO A 266 22.88 -3.92 -15.57
N HIS A 267 21.75 -4.62 -15.38
CA HIS A 267 20.77 -4.34 -14.36
C HIS A 267 20.21 -5.67 -13.86
N ASN A 268 20.78 -6.19 -12.78
CA ASN A 268 20.39 -7.51 -12.28
C ASN A 268 20.84 -7.70 -10.82
N VAL A 269 20.43 -8.82 -10.22
CA VAL A 269 20.86 -9.29 -8.90
C VAL A 269 21.74 -10.53 -9.10
N TYR A 270 22.96 -10.49 -8.55
CA TYR A 270 23.97 -11.51 -8.71
C TYR A 270 24.29 -12.21 -7.40
N GLY A 271 24.40 -13.53 -7.42
CA GLY A 271 24.88 -14.31 -6.28
C GLY A 271 26.33 -14.00 -5.96
N THR A 272 26.67 -13.93 -4.68
CA THR A 272 28.00 -13.60 -4.20
C THR A 272 28.57 -14.68 -3.31
N LYS A 273 29.84 -14.57 -2.91
CA LYS A 273 30.49 -15.55 -2.03
C LYS A 273 29.79 -15.61 -0.67
N GLY A 274 29.27 -16.78 -0.32
CA GLY A 274 28.55 -17.10 0.91
C GLY A 274 27.21 -17.76 0.61
N ASP A 275 26.48 -18.11 1.67
CA ASP A 275 25.16 -18.71 1.56
C ASP A 275 24.10 -17.60 1.52
N ASP A 276 23.23 -17.65 0.51
CA ASP A 276 22.13 -16.68 0.28
C ASP A 276 22.58 -15.19 0.35
N LEU A 277 23.76 -14.89 -0.21
CA LEU A 277 24.26 -13.52 -0.29
C LEU A 277 24.21 -13.01 -1.73
N TRP A 278 23.62 -11.83 -1.90
CA TRP A 278 23.32 -11.24 -3.19
C TRP A 278 23.76 -9.76 -3.26
N VAL A 279 24.05 -9.30 -4.48
CA VAL A 279 24.29 -7.89 -4.77
C VAL A 279 23.46 -7.46 -5.98
N ALA A 280 22.76 -6.33 -5.86
CA ALA A 280 22.11 -5.67 -6.98
C ALA A 280 23.10 -4.70 -7.63
N ILE A 281 23.19 -4.72 -8.95
CA ILE A 281 24.03 -3.84 -9.75
C ILE A 281 23.18 -3.23 -10.86
N ALA A 282 23.22 -1.88 -11.00
CA ALA A 282 22.50 -1.15 -12.02
C ALA A 282 23.43 -0.16 -12.71
N VAL A 283 23.50 -0.17 -14.03
CA VAL A 283 24.35 0.73 -14.84
C VAL A 283 23.45 1.50 -15.79
N ARG A 284 23.30 2.80 -15.56
CA ARG A 284 22.37 3.68 -16.26
C ARG A 284 22.94 4.28 -17.55
N ASN A 285 24.25 4.41 -17.62
CA ASN A 285 24.94 5.11 -18.72
C ASN A 285 26.36 4.58 -18.97
N ASP A 286 26.99 5.03 -20.04
CA ASP A 286 28.30 4.55 -20.46
C ASP A 286 29.44 4.99 -19.55
N ASP A 287 29.30 6.08 -18.78
CA ASP A 287 30.32 6.50 -17.80
C ASP A 287 30.32 5.58 -16.58
N GLU A 288 29.12 5.18 -16.10
CA GLU A 288 29.00 4.15 -15.05
C GLU A 288 29.51 2.80 -15.54
N TRP A 289 29.26 2.46 -16.80
CA TRP A 289 29.82 1.25 -17.41
C TRP A 289 31.36 1.26 -17.42
N ARG A 290 31.97 2.35 -17.88
CA ARG A 290 33.44 2.50 -17.85
C ARG A 290 34.00 2.38 -16.42
N SER A 291 33.29 2.95 -15.44
CA SER A 291 33.65 2.84 -14.04
C SER A 291 33.57 1.40 -13.53
N LEU A 292 32.50 0.70 -13.86
CA LEU A 292 32.33 -0.73 -13.52
C LEU A 292 33.44 -1.58 -14.15
N CYS A 293 33.74 -1.39 -15.44
CA CYS A 293 34.84 -2.14 -16.12
C CYS A 293 36.19 -1.99 -15.40
N LYS A 294 36.51 -0.81 -14.90
CA LYS A 294 37.74 -0.58 -14.10
C LYS A 294 37.70 -1.37 -12.79
N VAL A 295 36.58 -1.35 -12.07
CA VAL A 295 36.42 -2.02 -10.79
C VAL A 295 36.50 -3.54 -10.92
N ILE A 296 35.90 -4.10 -11.99
CA ILE A 296 35.95 -5.54 -12.22
C ILE A 296 37.30 -6.02 -12.79
N GLY A 297 38.23 -5.08 -13.07
CA GLY A 297 39.55 -5.40 -13.60
C GLY A 297 39.54 -5.75 -15.09
N ARG A 298 38.53 -5.32 -15.83
CA ARG A 298 38.33 -5.59 -17.26
C ARG A 298 38.07 -4.26 -18.04
N PRO A 299 39.02 -3.30 -18.00
CA PRO A 299 38.83 -2.00 -18.63
C PRO A 299 38.59 -2.09 -20.15
N GLU A 300 39.11 -3.13 -20.80
CA GLU A 300 38.91 -3.37 -22.23
C GLU A 300 37.44 -3.58 -22.65
N LEU A 301 36.57 -4.03 -21.74
CA LEU A 301 35.14 -4.20 -22.02
C LEU A 301 34.43 -2.88 -22.26
N ALA A 302 35.01 -1.77 -21.81
CA ALA A 302 34.43 -0.44 -22.04
C ALA A 302 34.45 -0.03 -23.53
N ASP A 303 35.43 -0.54 -24.27
CA ASP A 303 35.59 -0.25 -25.70
C ASP A 303 35.25 -1.45 -26.58
N ASP A 304 34.85 -2.60 -26.00
CA ASP A 304 34.40 -3.76 -26.75
C ASP A 304 33.10 -3.44 -27.52
N PRO A 305 33.04 -3.64 -28.84
CA PRO A 305 31.84 -3.39 -29.64
C PRO A 305 30.56 -4.08 -29.10
N LYS A 306 30.70 -5.19 -28.38
CA LYS A 306 29.57 -5.89 -27.74
C LYS A 306 29.01 -5.14 -26.53
N PHE A 307 29.80 -4.26 -25.87
CA PHE A 307 29.44 -3.70 -24.56
C PHE A 307 29.65 -2.19 -24.46
N ALA A 308 30.28 -1.55 -25.46
CA ALA A 308 30.64 -0.14 -25.40
C ALA A 308 29.46 0.82 -25.26
N THR A 309 28.31 0.47 -25.79
CA THR A 309 27.10 1.30 -25.72
C THR A 309 25.96 0.54 -25.01
N LEU A 310 24.99 1.27 -24.45
CA LEU A 310 23.81 0.66 -23.82
C LEU A 310 23.10 -0.32 -24.78
N ILE A 311 22.90 0.08 -26.04
CA ILE A 311 22.23 -0.77 -27.04
C ILE A 311 23.01 -2.07 -27.25
N ALA A 312 24.34 -1.97 -27.35
CA ALA A 312 25.19 -3.15 -27.52
C ALA A 312 25.14 -4.06 -26.27
N ARG A 313 25.18 -3.48 -25.06
CA ARG A 313 25.02 -4.25 -23.81
C ARG A 313 23.67 -4.94 -23.72
N LYS A 314 22.57 -4.27 -24.08
CA LYS A 314 21.24 -4.88 -24.13
C LYS A 314 21.17 -6.03 -25.11
N SER A 315 21.78 -5.90 -26.29
CA SER A 315 21.81 -6.98 -27.28
C SER A 315 22.66 -8.19 -26.84
N ASN A 316 23.58 -8.00 -25.91
CA ASN A 316 24.47 -9.04 -25.40
C ASN A 316 24.28 -9.26 -23.87
N GLU A 317 23.10 -8.97 -23.35
CA GLU A 317 22.82 -8.93 -21.91
C GLU A 317 23.06 -10.26 -21.21
N GLN A 318 22.72 -11.39 -21.81
CA GLN A 318 22.98 -12.72 -21.25
C GLN A 318 24.50 -13.03 -21.11
N GLU A 319 25.32 -12.62 -22.09
CA GLU A 319 26.78 -12.77 -22.01
C GLU A 319 27.34 -11.88 -20.92
N LEU A 320 26.84 -10.65 -20.80
CA LEU A 320 27.24 -9.70 -19.79
C LEU A 320 26.85 -10.17 -18.37
N ASP A 321 25.65 -10.69 -18.20
CA ASP A 321 25.21 -11.26 -16.92
C ASP A 321 26.05 -12.44 -16.47
N ARG A 322 26.51 -13.30 -17.40
CA ARG A 322 27.42 -14.38 -17.08
C ARG A 322 28.77 -13.85 -16.57
N LEU A 323 29.35 -12.85 -17.26
CA LEU A 323 30.61 -12.23 -16.81
C LEU A 323 30.47 -11.59 -15.43
N MET A 324 29.36 -10.90 -15.18
CA MET A 324 29.10 -10.30 -13.88
C MET A 324 28.89 -11.35 -12.80
N SER A 325 28.17 -12.41 -13.08
CA SER A 325 27.93 -13.52 -12.15
C SER A 325 29.27 -14.19 -11.74
N GLU A 326 30.15 -14.47 -12.71
CA GLU A 326 31.47 -15.04 -12.46
C GLU A 326 32.34 -14.13 -11.58
N TRP A 327 32.29 -12.82 -11.81
CA TRP A 327 33.05 -11.85 -11.01
C TRP A 327 32.50 -11.73 -9.59
N CYS A 328 31.17 -11.73 -9.42
CA CYS A 328 30.50 -11.60 -8.13
C CYS A 328 30.67 -12.85 -7.24
N ALA A 329 30.61 -14.04 -7.83
CA ALA A 329 30.64 -15.33 -7.10
C ALA A 329 31.86 -15.49 -6.15
N ASN A 330 32.98 -14.84 -6.44
CA ASN A 330 34.23 -14.96 -5.69
C ASN A 330 34.41 -13.87 -4.60
N ARG A 331 33.45 -12.96 -4.44
CA ARG A 331 33.52 -11.80 -3.53
C ARG A 331 32.29 -11.72 -2.63
N ARG A 332 32.45 -11.10 -1.45
CA ARG A 332 31.30 -10.83 -0.57
C ARG A 332 30.48 -9.66 -1.10
N ASN A 333 29.19 -9.68 -0.89
CA ASN A 333 28.26 -8.62 -1.32
C ASN A 333 28.61 -7.24 -0.72
N SER A 334 29.10 -7.18 0.53
CA SER A 334 29.56 -5.93 1.15
C SER A 334 30.78 -5.36 0.43
N GLU A 335 31.79 -6.20 0.13
CA GLU A 335 33.00 -5.81 -0.59
C GLU A 335 32.64 -5.24 -1.98
N ILE A 336 31.80 -5.94 -2.74
CA ILE A 336 31.36 -5.49 -4.06
C ILE A 336 30.62 -4.15 -3.97
N SER A 337 29.69 -4.03 -3.03
CA SER A 337 28.92 -2.81 -2.84
C SER A 337 29.82 -1.61 -2.52
N GLU A 338 30.78 -1.78 -1.62
CA GLU A 338 31.75 -0.73 -1.25
C GLU A 338 32.64 -0.31 -2.43
N MET A 339 33.19 -1.29 -3.17
CA MET A 339 34.04 -1.02 -4.35
C MET A 339 33.28 -0.26 -5.43
N LEU A 340 32.05 -0.67 -5.76
CA LEU A 340 31.26 -0.06 -6.81
C LEU A 340 30.74 1.33 -6.41
N GLN A 341 30.28 1.49 -5.17
CA GLN A 341 29.84 2.80 -4.66
C GLN A 341 30.98 3.82 -4.62
N ALA A 342 32.20 3.40 -4.21
CA ALA A 342 33.38 4.24 -4.24
C ALA A 342 33.73 4.70 -5.66
N ALA A 343 33.46 3.87 -6.66
CA ALA A 343 33.63 4.19 -8.08
C ALA A 343 32.42 4.91 -8.72
N LYS A 344 31.43 5.31 -7.93
CA LYS A 344 30.18 5.95 -8.38
C LYS A 344 29.36 5.07 -9.35
N SER A 345 29.48 3.75 -9.26
CA SER A 345 28.65 2.79 -9.96
C SER A 345 27.56 2.30 -8.99
N PRO A 346 26.26 2.40 -9.32
CA PRO A 346 25.20 2.02 -8.41
C PRO A 346 25.22 0.52 -8.11
N ALA A 347 25.37 0.20 -6.84
CA ALA A 347 25.27 -1.17 -6.33
C ALA A 347 24.77 -1.18 -4.88
N GLY A 348 24.04 -2.23 -4.52
CA GLY A 348 23.54 -2.45 -3.17
C GLY A 348 23.59 -3.92 -2.77
N ARG A 349 24.07 -4.21 -1.56
CA ARG A 349 24.02 -5.56 -1.02
C ARG A 349 22.60 -5.96 -0.67
N GLY A 350 22.21 -7.20 -1.00
CA GLY A 350 21.02 -7.82 -0.48
C GLY A 350 21.10 -7.93 1.05
N MET A 351 20.03 -7.52 1.74
CA MET A 351 19.92 -7.60 3.20
C MET A 351 18.87 -8.64 3.54
N ASN A 352 19.17 -9.52 4.47
CA ASN A 352 18.17 -10.36 5.11
C ASN A 352 17.58 -9.64 6.34
N VAL A 353 16.51 -10.22 6.91
CA VAL A 353 15.79 -9.65 8.06
C VAL A 353 16.40 -10.04 9.42
N LEU A 354 17.58 -10.65 9.44
CA LEU A 354 18.30 -11.03 10.67
C LEU A 354 19.30 -9.97 11.06
#